data_1b873ce203a9273095285a85adf0db3e
#
_entry.id   1b873ce203a9273095285a85adf0db3e
#
_cell.length_a   1.000
_cell.length_b   1.000
_cell.length_c   1.000
_cell.angle_alpha   90.00
_cell.angle_beta   90.00
_cell.angle_gamma   90.00
#
_symmetry.space_group_name_H-M   'P 1'
#
loop_
_entity.id
_entity.type
_entity.pdbx_description
1 polymer ?
#
loop_
_entity_poly.entity_id
_entity_poly.type
_entity_poly.pdbx_seq_one_letter_code
_entity_poly.pdbx_strand_id
1 'polypeptide(L)'
;MRYDIAIVGSGPAGLSAAINAKIRNKNIIVFGTENLSNKLEKAPEINNYLGFYEISGEDLKNKFKDHIDSMGIEVNNNRITNIYAMGDYFALISGQNMFEATTVILATGVQYGKPIKGEEEYLGRGVGYCATCDAPLYKEKTVAIIGYNKEAEEEANFLNEIA
;
A
#
# COMPACT_ATOMS: atom_id res chain seq x y z
N MET A 1 4.51 25.51 9.50
CA MET A 1 5.45 24.60 10.19
C MET A 1 5.98 23.62 9.14
N ARG A 2 7.32 23.48 9.00
CA ARG A 2 7.93 22.58 8.02
C ARG A 2 8.26 21.25 8.71
N TYR A 3 7.89 20.15 8.08
CA TYR A 3 8.25 18.79 8.52
C TYR A 3 9.63 18.38 7.97
N ASP A 4 10.31 17.50 8.67
CA ASP A 4 11.55 16.89 8.12
C ASP A 4 11.20 15.97 6.96
N ILE A 5 10.14 15.16 7.14
CA ILE A 5 9.72 14.16 6.15
C ILE A 5 8.20 14.16 6.03
N ALA A 6 7.69 14.30 4.80
CA ALA A 6 6.32 14.00 4.45
C ALA A 6 6.26 12.62 3.77
N ILE A 7 5.39 11.75 4.25
CA ILE A 7 5.19 10.40 3.72
C ILE A 7 3.80 10.35 3.10
N VAL A 8 3.72 10.07 1.81
CA VAL A 8 2.46 10.01 1.06
C VAL A 8 2.11 8.54 0.80
N GLY A 9 1.18 8.04 1.59
CA GLY A 9 0.69 6.66 1.57
C GLY A 9 0.78 6.00 2.95
N SER A 10 -0.33 5.45 3.43
CA SER A 10 -0.47 4.74 4.71
C SER A 10 -0.48 3.21 4.56
N GLY A 11 0.05 2.69 3.46
CA GLY A 11 0.29 1.27 3.28
C GLY A 11 1.55 0.78 3.99
N PRO A 12 1.89 -0.51 3.91
CA PRO A 12 3.02 -1.11 4.62
C PRO A 12 4.35 -0.37 4.41
N ALA A 13 4.63 0.08 3.18
CA ALA A 13 5.85 0.82 2.85
C ALA A 13 5.91 2.18 3.55
N GLY A 14 4.81 2.95 3.51
CA GLY A 14 4.73 4.26 4.15
C GLY A 14 4.79 4.17 5.67
N LEU A 15 4.10 3.19 6.27
CA LEU A 15 4.15 2.96 7.71
C LEU A 15 5.54 2.52 8.17
N SER A 16 6.20 1.65 7.42
CA SER A 16 7.59 1.26 7.71
C SER A 16 8.53 2.48 7.67
N ALA A 17 8.38 3.35 6.68
CA ALA A 17 9.13 4.59 6.60
C ALA A 17 8.85 5.52 7.80
N ALA A 18 7.57 5.65 8.20
CA ALA A 18 7.16 6.47 9.33
C ALA A 18 7.77 5.99 10.65
N ILE A 19 7.71 4.69 10.93
CA ILE A 19 8.32 4.06 12.11
C ILE A 19 9.83 4.36 12.16
N ASN A 20 10.52 4.12 11.06
CA ASN A 20 11.97 4.35 10.99
C ASN A 20 12.36 5.83 11.13
N ALA A 21 11.56 6.74 10.60
CA ALA A 21 11.75 8.17 10.77
C ALA A 21 11.51 8.62 12.23
N LYS A 22 10.44 8.09 12.85
CA LYS A 22 10.10 8.39 14.24
C LYS A 22 11.19 7.93 15.22
N ILE A 23 11.73 6.73 15.04
CA ILE A 23 12.86 6.22 15.84
C ILE A 23 14.08 7.15 15.75
N ARG A 24 14.25 7.83 14.62
CA ARG A 24 15.34 8.80 14.40
C ARG A 24 14.98 10.22 14.84
N ASN A 25 13.93 10.38 15.63
CA ASN A 25 13.44 11.67 16.14
C ASN A 25 13.13 12.71 15.05
N LYS A 26 12.67 12.27 13.88
CA LYS A 26 12.27 13.18 12.80
C LYS A 26 10.85 13.68 13.05
N ASN A 27 10.62 14.97 12.74
CA ASN A 27 9.30 15.55 12.66
C ASN A 27 8.64 15.12 11.35
N ILE A 28 7.64 14.24 11.42
CA ILE A 28 7.03 13.61 10.26
C ILE A 28 5.55 13.98 10.12
N ILE A 29 5.05 13.91 8.90
CA ILE A 29 3.63 13.87 8.61
C ILE A 29 3.36 12.70 7.65
N VAL A 30 2.35 11.88 7.97
CA VAL A 30 1.95 10.73 7.14
C VAL A 30 0.59 11.03 6.54
N PHE A 31 0.48 11.02 5.23
CA PHE A 31 -0.77 11.20 4.51
C PHE A 31 -1.32 9.85 4.03
N GLY A 32 -2.59 9.61 4.28
CA GLY A 32 -3.23 8.37 3.86
C GLY A 32 -4.67 8.27 4.36
N THR A 33 -5.14 7.06 4.53
CA THR A 33 -6.47 6.78 5.11
C THR A 33 -6.32 6.18 6.50
N GLU A 34 -7.25 6.49 7.41
CA GLU A 34 -7.28 5.91 8.77
C GLU A 34 -7.37 4.39 8.74
N ASN A 35 -8.04 3.85 7.73
CA ASN A 35 -8.12 2.41 7.50
C ASN A 35 -6.84 1.81 6.88
N LEU A 36 -5.75 2.59 6.81
CA LEU A 36 -4.43 2.24 6.30
C LEU A 36 -4.46 1.74 4.85
N SER A 37 -4.82 0.49 4.61
CA SER A 37 -4.83 -0.12 3.29
C SER A 37 -6.06 -1.02 3.09
N ASN A 38 -7.02 -0.55 2.32
CA ASN A 38 -8.19 -1.35 1.93
C ASN A 38 -7.82 -2.57 1.06
N LYS A 39 -6.67 -2.52 0.38
CA LYS A 39 -6.18 -3.64 -0.44
C LYS A 39 -5.68 -4.77 0.45
N LEU A 40 -4.95 -4.42 1.51
CA LEU A 40 -4.47 -5.38 2.49
C LEU A 40 -5.63 -6.09 3.18
N GLU A 41 -6.63 -5.33 3.62
CA GLU A 41 -7.80 -5.84 4.35
C GLU A 41 -8.57 -6.91 3.57
N LYS A 42 -8.59 -6.82 2.24
CA LYS A 42 -9.32 -7.77 1.38
C LYS A 42 -8.56 -9.07 1.12
N ALA A 43 -7.31 -9.19 1.51
CA ALA A 43 -6.53 -10.40 1.32
C ALA A 43 -7.00 -11.48 2.32
N PRO A 44 -7.49 -12.64 1.84
CA PRO A 44 -7.97 -13.70 2.73
C PRO A 44 -6.86 -14.30 3.57
N GLU A 45 -5.67 -14.43 3.00
CA GLU A 45 -4.48 -14.99 3.63
C GLU A 45 -3.22 -14.39 3.02
N ILE A 46 -2.21 -14.12 3.84
CA ILE A 46 -0.92 -13.55 3.45
C ILE A 46 0.18 -14.44 4.01
N ASN A 47 1.01 -15.00 3.10
CA ASN A 47 2.09 -15.92 3.43
C ASN A 47 3.49 -15.38 3.06
N ASN A 48 3.54 -14.24 2.40
CA ASN A 48 4.77 -13.63 1.89
C ASN A 48 5.17 -12.34 2.59
N TYR A 49 4.63 -12.07 3.79
CA TYR A 49 5.04 -10.93 4.61
C TYR A 49 5.94 -11.42 5.75
N LEU A 50 7.22 -11.06 5.69
CA LEU A 50 8.21 -11.52 6.67
C LEU A 50 7.79 -11.22 8.12
N GLY A 51 7.82 -12.25 8.97
CA GLY A 51 7.42 -12.19 10.36
C GLY A 51 5.96 -12.58 10.62
N PHE A 52 5.16 -12.77 9.56
CA PHE A 52 3.77 -13.22 9.63
C PHE A 52 3.55 -14.37 8.63
N TYR A 53 2.95 -15.43 9.12
CA TYR A 53 2.64 -16.64 8.38
C TYR A 53 1.15 -16.96 8.54
N GLU A 54 0.49 -17.30 7.46
CA GLU A 54 -0.97 -17.61 7.45
C GLU A 54 -1.82 -16.53 8.16
N ILE A 55 -1.49 -15.26 7.95
CA ILE A 55 -2.21 -14.15 8.55
C ILE A 55 -3.25 -13.58 7.58
N SER A 56 -4.46 -13.26 8.08
CA SER A 56 -5.43 -12.53 7.27
C SER A 56 -4.98 -11.07 7.03
N GLY A 57 -5.43 -10.48 5.93
CA GLY A 57 -5.13 -9.07 5.65
C GLY A 57 -5.69 -8.13 6.70
N GLU A 58 -6.84 -8.48 7.28
CA GLU A 58 -7.46 -7.73 8.39
C GLU A 58 -6.59 -7.78 9.65
N ASP A 59 -6.13 -8.97 10.05
CA ASP A 59 -5.28 -9.12 11.23
C ASP A 59 -3.92 -8.43 11.04
N LEU A 60 -3.32 -8.54 9.85
CA LEU A 60 -2.08 -7.85 9.54
C LEU A 60 -2.26 -6.32 9.58
N LYS A 61 -3.37 -5.81 9.06
CA LYS A 61 -3.72 -4.39 9.16
C LYS A 61 -3.85 -3.94 10.62
N ASN A 62 -4.52 -4.74 11.46
CA ASN A 62 -4.65 -4.46 12.88
C ASN A 62 -3.28 -4.43 13.59
N LYS A 63 -2.38 -5.36 13.25
CA LYS A 63 -0.99 -5.34 13.76
C LYS A 63 -0.23 -4.07 13.37
N PHE A 64 -0.42 -3.57 12.15
CA PHE A 64 0.19 -2.30 11.73
C PHE A 64 -0.40 -1.13 12.50
N LYS A 65 -1.72 -1.12 12.69
CA LYS A 65 -2.41 -0.07 13.46
C LYS A 65 -1.90 -0.01 14.89
N ASP A 66 -1.88 -1.14 15.59
CA ASP A 66 -1.37 -1.25 16.96
C ASP A 66 0.08 -0.72 17.07
N HIS A 67 0.93 -1.06 16.10
CA HIS A 67 2.32 -0.62 16.09
C HIS A 67 2.45 0.89 15.93
N ILE A 68 1.79 1.51 14.96
CA ILE A 68 1.89 2.97 14.76
C ILE A 68 1.27 3.76 15.91
N ASP A 69 0.16 3.26 16.50
CA ASP A 69 -0.49 3.86 17.65
C ASP A 69 0.43 3.84 18.88
N SER A 70 1.12 2.71 19.11
CA SER A 70 2.09 2.59 20.21
C SER A 70 3.26 3.58 20.11
N MET A 71 3.56 4.06 18.90
CA MET A 71 4.61 5.05 18.63
C MET A 71 4.09 6.49 18.52
N GLY A 72 2.78 6.71 18.69
CA GLY A 72 2.15 8.02 18.53
C GLY A 72 2.30 8.55 17.09
N ILE A 73 2.17 7.68 16.08
CA ILE A 73 2.17 8.07 14.66
C ILE A 73 0.72 8.22 14.22
N GLU A 74 0.36 9.43 13.84
CA GLU A 74 -0.97 9.75 13.33
C GLU A 74 -0.97 9.81 11.80
N VAL A 75 -2.05 9.31 11.18
CA VAL A 75 -2.28 9.39 9.74
C VAL A 75 -3.19 10.57 9.44
N ASN A 76 -2.72 11.49 8.61
CA ASN A 76 -3.46 12.64 8.16
C ASN A 76 -4.29 12.28 6.91
N ASN A 77 -5.61 12.44 6.98
CA ASN A 77 -6.55 12.06 5.92
C ASN A 77 -6.59 13.02 4.73
N ASN A 78 -5.78 14.07 4.73
CA ASN A 78 -5.69 14.99 3.60
C ASN A 78 -5.09 14.28 2.37
N ARG A 79 -5.84 14.22 1.29
CA ARG A 79 -5.37 13.64 0.03
C ARG A 79 -4.44 14.61 -0.69
N ILE A 80 -3.16 14.26 -0.81
CA ILE A 80 -2.19 15.03 -1.58
C ILE A 80 -2.49 14.86 -3.07
N THR A 81 -2.67 15.98 -3.76
CA THR A 81 -2.96 16.03 -5.20
C THR A 81 -1.74 16.46 -6.01
N ASN A 82 -0.90 17.32 -5.46
CA ASN A 82 0.27 17.87 -6.12
C ASN A 82 1.43 18.01 -5.15
N ILE A 83 2.64 17.88 -5.66
CA ILE A 83 3.88 18.10 -4.93
C ILE A 83 4.79 18.96 -5.81
N TYR A 84 5.27 20.07 -5.27
CA TYR A 84 6.14 21.00 -5.96
C TYR A 84 7.50 21.08 -5.25
N ALA A 85 8.58 20.95 -6.01
CA ALA A 85 9.92 21.21 -5.52
C ALA A 85 10.16 22.74 -5.47
N MET A 86 10.45 23.25 -4.28
CA MET A 86 10.62 24.67 -3.99
C MET A 86 12.07 25.07 -3.65
N GLY A 87 13.02 24.30 -4.17
CA GLY A 87 14.44 24.48 -3.89
C GLY A 87 14.89 23.61 -2.71
N ASP A 88 14.86 24.14 -1.50
CA ASP A 88 15.29 23.44 -0.27
C ASP A 88 14.16 22.68 0.46
N TYR A 89 12.94 22.72 -0.07
CA TYR A 89 11.79 22.01 0.47
C TYR A 89 10.79 21.61 -0.62
N PHE A 90 9.79 20.85 -0.23
CA PHE A 90 8.65 20.47 -1.05
C PHE A 90 7.36 21.05 -0.47
N ALA A 91 6.53 21.61 -1.35
CA ALA A 91 5.16 22.02 -1.03
C ALA A 91 4.19 20.91 -1.47
N LEU A 92 3.41 20.38 -0.52
CA LEU A 92 2.41 19.35 -0.77
C LEU A 92 1.02 19.99 -0.68
N ILE A 93 0.20 19.81 -1.72
CA ILE A 93 -1.11 20.43 -1.84
C ILE A 93 -2.22 19.41 -1.62
N SER A 94 -3.19 19.79 -0.78
CA SER A 94 -4.42 19.04 -0.56
C SER A 94 -5.62 20.01 -0.53
N GLY A 95 -6.32 20.13 -1.65
CA GLY A 95 -7.38 21.12 -1.79
C GLY A 95 -6.87 22.55 -1.56
N GLN A 96 -7.35 23.21 -0.50
CA GLN A 96 -6.89 24.55 -0.09
C GLN A 96 -5.73 24.52 0.93
N ASN A 97 -5.36 23.34 1.41
CA ASN A 97 -4.29 23.20 2.38
C ASN A 97 -2.94 22.99 1.69
N MET A 98 -1.90 23.61 2.26
CA MET A 98 -0.52 23.39 1.85
C MET A 98 0.32 22.96 3.05
N PHE A 99 1.13 21.93 2.83
CA PHE A 99 2.07 21.40 3.82
C PHE A 99 3.49 21.51 3.25
N GLU A 100 4.46 21.72 4.12
CA GLU A 100 5.87 21.84 3.72
C GLU A 100 6.70 20.76 4.37
N ALA A 101 7.60 20.15 3.59
CA ALA A 101 8.55 19.18 4.09
C ALA A 101 9.90 19.31 3.39
N THR A 102 10.97 19.04 4.12
CA THR A 102 12.33 19.03 3.55
C THR A 102 12.53 17.83 2.61
N THR A 103 11.89 16.71 2.93
CA THR A 103 11.98 15.46 2.14
C THR A 103 10.59 14.87 1.97
N VAL A 104 10.35 14.22 0.83
CA VAL A 104 9.09 13.50 0.56
C VAL A 104 9.39 12.04 0.23
N ILE A 105 8.63 11.13 0.85
CA ILE A 105 8.61 9.72 0.52
C ILE A 105 7.26 9.40 -0.14
N LEU A 106 7.31 8.93 -1.39
CA LEU A 106 6.13 8.48 -2.13
C LEU A 106 5.94 6.98 -1.91
N ALA A 107 4.91 6.62 -1.16
CA ALA A 107 4.54 5.25 -0.83
C ALA A 107 3.07 4.98 -1.21
N THR A 108 2.65 5.51 -2.36
CA THR A 108 1.25 5.52 -2.82
C THR A 108 0.72 4.15 -3.25
N GLY A 109 1.60 3.18 -3.35
CA GLY A 109 1.25 1.82 -3.77
C GLY A 109 0.89 1.73 -5.26
N VAL A 110 0.27 0.63 -5.63
CA VAL A 110 -0.16 0.34 -6.99
C VAL A 110 -1.60 0.81 -7.19
N GLN A 111 -1.87 1.46 -8.30
CA GLN A 111 -3.23 1.76 -8.76
C GLN A 111 -3.60 0.77 -9.87
N TYR A 112 -4.65 -0.01 -9.66
CA TYR A 112 -5.23 -0.84 -10.70
C TYR A 112 -6.14 0.01 -11.60
N GLY A 113 -6.33 -0.44 -12.85
CA GLY A 113 -7.24 0.19 -13.80
C GLY A 113 -8.71 0.20 -13.34
N LYS A 114 -9.63 0.53 -14.23
CA LYS A 114 -11.06 0.42 -13.90
C LYS A 114 -11.40 -1.05 -13.68
N PRO A 115 -12.12 -1.39 -12.58
CA PRO A 115 -12.48 -2.77 -12.31
C PRO A 115 -13.39 -3.32 -13.43
N ILE A 116 -13.22 -4.60 -13.72
CA ILE A 116 -14.07 -5.34 -14.64
C ILE A 116 -15.37 -5.69 -13.91
N LYS A 117 -16.48 -5.83 -14.65
CA LYS A 117 -17.76 -6.17 -14.07
C LYS A 117 -17.68 -7.49 -13.27
N GLY A 118 -18.04 -7.44 -12.00
CA GLY A 118 -17.99 -8.58 -11.07
C GLY A 118 -16.65 -8.70 -10.31
N GLU A 119 -15.62 -7.97 -10.68
CA GLU A 119 -14.28 -8.05 -10.08
C GLU A 119 -14.29 -7.80 -8.56
N GLU A 120 -15.00 -6.76 -8.12
CA GLU A 120 -15.09 -6.44 -6.69
C GLU A 120 -15.82 -7.51 -5.87
N GLU A 121 -16.80 -8.18 -6.47
CA GLU A 121 -17.58 -9.24 -5.84
C GLU A 121 -16.74 -10.50 -5.60
N TYR A 122 -15.84 -10.81 -6.56
CA TYR A 122 -15.02 -12.03 -6.54
C TYR A 122 -13.59 -11.81 -6.05
N LEU A 123 -13.23 -10.58 -5.69
CA LEU A 123 -11.90 -10.27 -5.15
C LEU A 123 -11.64 -11.07 -3.86
N GLY A 124 -10.55 -11.85 -3.85
CA GLY A 124 -10.23 -12.82 -2.80
C GLY A 124 -11.07 -14.11 -2.84
N ARG A 125 -11.95 -14.28 -3.85
CA ARG A 125 -12.81 -15.46 -4.02
C ARG A 125 -12.73 -16.03 -5.44
N GLY A 126 -11.60 -15.86 -6.10
CA GLY A 126 -11.35 -16.29 -7.47
C GLY A 126 -10.82 -15.18 -8.37
N VAL A 127 -10.82 -13.94 -7.91
CA VAL A 127 -10.12 -12.81 -8.54
C VAL A 127 -9.01 -12.35 -7.61
N GLY A 128 -7.83 -12.14 -8.13
CA GLY A 128 -6.65 -11.61 -7.42
C GLY A 128 -5.89 -10.64 -8.29
N TYR A 129 -5.07 -9.80 -7.66
CA TYR A 129 -4.24 -8.80 -8.34
C TYR A 129 -2.74 -9.10 -8.23
N CYS A 130 -2.37 -10.16 -7.56
CA CYS A 130 -0.97 -10.50 -7.31
C CYS A 130 -0.75 -11.98 -7.60
N ALA A 131 -0.15 -12.28 -8.73
CA ALA A 131 0.15 -13.65 -9.09
C ALA A 131 1.00 -14.35 -8.04
N THR A 132 2.06 -13.69 -7.59
CA THR A 132 2.99 -14.24 -6.58
C THR A 132 2.32 -14.50 -5.23
N CYS A 133 1.35 -13.65 -4.83
CA CYS A 133 0.65 -13.79 -3.56
C CYS A 133 -0.37 -14.93 -3.61
N ASP A 134 -1.11 -15.01 -4.72
CA ASP A 134 -2.31 -15.84 -4.87
C ASP A 134 -2.06 -17.17 -5.56
N ALA A 135 -0.90 -17.35 -6.21
CA ALA A 135 -0.57 -18.56 -6.98
C ALA A 135 -0.83 -19.88 -6.23
N PRO A 136 -0.48 -20.01 -4.94
CA PRO A 136 -0.76 -21.26 -4.20
C PRO A 136 -2.25 -21.64 -4.15
N LEU A 137 -3.16 -20.64 -4.21
CA LEU A 137 -4.61 -20.85 -4.20
C LEU A 137 -5.14 -21.41 -5.52
N TYR A 138 -4.36 -21.27 -6.60
CA TYR A 138 -4.74 -21.66 -7.96
C TYR A 138 -4.05 -22.91 -8.45
N LYS A 139 -3.31 -23.62 -7.60
CA LYS A 139 -2.66 -24.88 -7.94
C LYS A 139 -3.67 -25.87 -8.53
N GLU A 140 -3.32 -26.47 -9.69
CA GLU A 140 -4.16 -27.40 -10.43
C GLU A 140 -5.53 -26.83 -10.89
N LYS A 141 -5.62 -25.52 -11.06
CA LYS A 141 -6.82 -24.84 -11.54
C LYS A 141 -6.56 -24.15 -12.88
N THR A 142 -7.60 -24.00 -13.67
CA THR A 142 -7.52 -23.15 -14.87
C THR A 142 -7.62 -21.69 -14.47
N VAL A 143 -6.62 -20.90 -14.84
CA VAL A 143 -6.51 -19.47 -14.52
C VAL A 143 -6.59 -18.64 -15.80
N ALA A 144 -7.32 -17.52 -15.76
CA ALA A 144 -7.33 -16.50 -16.80
C ALA A 144 -6.63 -15.26 -16.30
N ILE A 145 -5.76 -14.67 -17.11
CA ILE A 145 -5.04 -13.44 -16.78
C ILE A 145 -5.53 -12.34 -17.71
N ILE A 146 -5.87 -11.20 -17.13
CA ILE A 146 -6.26 -10.00 -17.84
C ILE A 146 -5.22 -8.93 -17.54
N GLY A 147 -4.43 -8.58 -18.54
CA GLY A 147 -3.36 -7.60 -18.40
C GLY A 147 -3.09 -6.86 -19.70
N TYR A 148 -2.43 -5.71 -19.61
CA TYR A 148 -2.19 -4.82 -20.74
C TYR A 148 -0.73 -4.37 -20.83
N ASN A 149 0.16 -4.98 -20.05
CA ASN A 149 1.56 -4.64 -19.97
C ASN A 149 2.46 -5.88 -19.93
N LYS A 150 3.76 -5.69 -20.04
CA LYS A 150 4.74 -6.77 -20.03
C LYS A 150 4.77 -7.54 -18.70
N GLU A 151 4.49 -6.88 -17.59
CA GLU A 151 4.42 -7.48 -16.26
C GLU A 151 3.33 -8.56 -16.20
N ALA A 152 2.17 -8.32 -16.81
CA ALA A 152 1.10 -9.32 -16.90
C ALA A 152 1.50 -10.56 -17.73
N GLU A 153 2.34 -10.40 -18.73
CA GLU A 153 2.91 -11.53 -19.50
C GLU A 153 3.88 -12.35 -18.63
N GLU A 154 4.70 -11.68 -17.84
CA GLU A 154 5.65 -12.32 -16.90
C GLU A 154 4.89 -13.06 -15.78
N GLU A 155 3.84 -12.46 -15.24
CA GLU A 155 2.97 -13.10 -14.25
C GLU A 155 2.19 -14.28 -14.84
N ALA A 156 1.78 -14.22 -16.10
CA ALA A 156 1.15 -15.32 -16.80
C ALA A 156 2.07 -16.55 -16.92
N ASN A 157 3.33 -16.31 -17.28
CA ASN A 157 4.33 -17.36 -17.35
C ASN A 157 4.58 -17.97 -15.97
N PHE A 158 4.69 -17.16 -14.94
CA PHE A 158 4.85 -17.62 -13.57
C PHE A 158 3.67 -18.49 -13.10
N LEU A 159 2.43 -18.04 -13.34
CA LEU A 159 1.25 -18.82 -12.96
C LEU A 159 1.14 -20.14 -13.72
N ASN A 160 1.58 -20.21 -14.99
CA ASN A 160 1.58 -21.44 -15.76
C ASN A 160 2.52 -22.52 -15.19
N GLU A 161 3.49 -22.15 -14.35
CA GLU A 161 4.36 -23.10 -13.66
C GLU A 161 3.70 -23.73 -12.42
N ILE A 162 2.62 -23.14 -11.92
CA ILE A 162 1.99 -23.48 -10.63
C ILE A 162 0.56 -23.98 -10.78
N ALA A 163 -0.22 -23.37 -11.68
CA ALA A 163 -1.65 -23.63 -11.90
C ALA A 163 -1.95 -24.92 -12.68
#